data_eaaa8a7ebecbead05db27d032c226a54
#
_entry.id   eaaa8a7ebecbead05db27d032c226a54
#
_cell.length_a   1.000
_cell.length_b   1.000
_cell.length_c   1.000
_cell.angle_alpha   90.00
_cell.angle_beta   90.00
_cell.angle_gamma   90.00
#
_symmetry.space_group_name_H-M   'P 1'
#
loop_
_entity.id
_entity.type
_entity.pdbx_description
1 polymer ?
#
loop_
_entity_poly.entity_id
_entity_poly.type
_entity_poly.pdbx_seq_one_letter_code
_entity_poly.pdbx_strand_id
1 'polypeptide(L)'
;MLEVTIRNSDGITNFIVSPDTYVINEVRLRAGMNVTAFYDASLPIPLIFPPQYQAIFIGRRNPTETIYAGEFDGSLESLDGALKLNIGRSTEIVTSNGQPFDCSLEGQMLIVYYSATTRSIPPQTTPRKIIVIC
;
A
#
# COMPACT_ATOMS: atom_id res chain seq x y z
N MET A 1 -19.23 -6.82 5.92
CA MET A 1 -18.43 -5.70 6.45
C MET A 1 -17.63 -6.20 7.64
N LEU A 2 -16.35 -5.89 7.68
CA LEU A 2 -15.44 -6.35 8.73
C LEU A 2 -14.76 -5.15 9.35
N GLU A 3 -14.65 -5.15 10.68
CA GLU A 3 -13.85 -4.15 11.38
C GLU A 3 -12.53 -4.78 11.79
N VAL A 4 -11.42 -4.13 11.41
CA VAL A 4 -10.07 -4.57 11.74
C VAL A 4 -9.47 -3.58 12.71
N THR A 5 -9.08 -4.05 13.89
CA THR A 5 -8.40 -3.24 14.89
C THR A 5 -6.90 -3.44 14.75
N ILE A 6 -6.18 -2.36 14.46
CA ILE A 6 -4.73 -2.38 14.33
C ILE A 6 -4.11 -1.72 15.55
N ARG A 7 -3.16 -2.42 16.16
CA ARG A 7 -2.36 -1.88 17.29
C ARG A 7 -0.93 -1.67 16.83
N ASN A 8 -0.40 -0.49 17.13
CA ASN A 8 1.01 -0.17 16.90
C ASN A 8 1.54 0.69 18.05
N SER A 9 2.76 1.22 17.91
CA SER A 9 3.37 2.05 18.93
C SER A 9 2.62 3.35 19.21
N ASP A 10 1.81 3.82 18.26
CA ASP A 10 1.03 5.06 18.40
C ASP A 10 -0.35 4.83 19.02
N GLY A 11 -0.76 3.56 19.20
CA GLY A 11 -2.04 3.22 19.80
C GLY A 11 -2.88 2.29 18.94
N ILE A 12 -4.19 2.43 19.07
CA ILE A 12 -5.17 1.55 18.43
C ILE A 12 -5.96 2.35 17.41
N THR A 13 -6.13 1.77 16.22
CA THR A 13 -6.94 2.35 15.14
C THR A 13 -7.82 1.27 14.55
N ASN A 14 -9.09 1.60 14.30
CA ASN A 14 -10.03 0.68 13.66
C ASN A 14 -10.18 1.03 12.19
N PHE A 15 -10.20 -0.02 11.34
CA PHE A 15 -10.43 0.11 9.91
C PHE A 15 -11.63 -0.71 9.49
N ILE A 16 -12.51 -0.11 8.69
CA ILE A 16 -13.66 -0.81 8.12
C ILE A 16 -13.23 -1.39 6.79
N VAL A 17 -13.35 -2.70 6.66
CA VAL A 17 -13.10 -3.43 5.42
C VAL A 17 -14.47 -3.76 4.82
N SER A 18 -14.80 -3.09 3.73
CA SER A 18 -16.08 -3.24 3.03
C SER A 18 -15.85 -3.91 1.67
N PRO A 19 -16.93 -4.19 0.92
CA PRO A 19 -16.76 -4.67 -0.46
C PRO A 19 -15.97 -3.73 -1.37
N ASP A 20 -15.87 -2.44 -1.03
CA ASP A 20 -15.09 -1.46 -1.80
C ASP A 20 -13.62 -1.45 -1.42
N THR A 21 -13.23 -2.15 -0.37
CA THR A 21 -11.83 -2.25 0.06
C THR A 21 -11.11 -3.31 -0.77
N TYR A 22 -9.97 -2.93 -1.37
CA TYR A 22 -9.13 -3.94 -2.01
C TYR A 22 -8.24 -4.60 -0.95
N VAL A 23 -8.47 -5.89 -0.72
CA VAL A 23 -7.61 -6.70 0.14
C VAL A 23 -6.50 -7.28 -0.74
N ILE A 24 -5.28 -6.81 -0.54
CA ILE A 24 -4.15 -7.12 -1.42
C ILE A 24 -3.89 -8.63 -1.43
N ASN A 25 -3.79 -9.21 -2.64
CA ASN A 25 -3.63 -10.66 -2.87
C ASN A 25 -4.74 -11.51 -2.27
N GLU A 26 -5.89 -10.91 -1.97
CA GLU A 26 -7.07 -11.62 -1.42
C GLU A 26 -6.74 -12.45 -0.18
N VAL A 27 -5.76 -12.01 0.62
CA VAL A 27 -5.40 -12.73 1.85
C VAL A 27 -6.57 -12.73 2.82
N ARG A 28 -6.69 -13.82 3.60
CA ARG A 28 -7.67 -13.89 4.66
C ARG A 28 -7.11 -13.20 5.91
N LEU A 29 -7.74 -12.11 6.31
CA LEU A 29 -7.31 -11.35 7.48
C LEU A 29 -7.59 -12.14 8.75
N ARG A 30 -6.59 -12.21 9.64
CA ARG A 30 -6.65 -12.94 10.91
C ARG A 30 -6.01 -12.13 12.02
N ALA A 31 -6.46 -12.36 13.25
CA ALA A 31 -5.83 -11.78 14.43
C ALA A 31 -4.36 -12.22 14.50
N GLY A 32 -3.50 -11.30 14.89
CA GLY A 32 -2.05 -11.53 14.99
C GLY A 32 -1.26 -11.29 13.72
N MET A 33 -1.92 -11.02 12.58
CA MET A 33 -1.21 -10.67 11.34
C MET A 33 -0.61 -9.28 11.41
N ASN A 34 0.56 -9.13 10.79
CA ASN A 34 1.09 -7.81 10.47
C ASN A 34 0.45 -7.34 9.17
N VAL A 35 -0.20 -6.17 9.22
CA VAL A 35 -0.90 -5.61 8.08
C VAL A 35 -0.55 -4.15 7.91
N THR A 36 -0.72 -3.65 6.68
CA THR A 36 -0.71 -2.23 6.37
C THR A 36 -2.08 -1.88 5.79
N ALA A 37 -2.71 -0.86 6.34
CA ALA A 37 -3.99 -0.36 5.85
C ALA A 37 -3.82 1.06 5.35
N PHE A 38 -4.51 1.39 4.26
CA PHE A 38 -4.48 2.70 3.63
C PHE A 38 -5.88 3.28 3.63
N TYR A 39 -5.98 4.58 3.86
CA TYR A 39 -7.25 5.29 3.87
C TYR A 39 -7.10 6.65 3.18
N ASP A 40 -8.23 7.23 2.80
CA ASP A 40 -8.25 8.56 2.19
C ASP A 40 -8.38 9.61 3.31
N ALA A 41 -7.30 10.33 3.56
CA ALA A 41 -7.25 11.34 4.63
C ALA A 41 -8.14 12.55 4.36
N SER A 42 -8.64 12.72 3.12
CA SER A 42 -9.53 13.82 2.78
C SER A 42 -10.99 13.56 3.18
N LEU A 43 -11.34 12.31 3.45
CA LEU A 43 -12.70 11.95 3.84
C LEU A 43 -12.96 12.28 5.31
N PRO A 44 -14.16 12.75 5.65
CA PRO A 44 -14.51 12.97 7.05
C PRO A 44 -14.59 11.64 7.80
N ILE A 45 -14.21 11.67 9.08
CA ILE A 45 -14.27 10.51 9.97
C ILE A 45 -15.14 10.85 11.18
N PRO A 46 -15.75 9.83 11.83
CA PRO A 46 -16.45 10.05 13.09
C PRO A 46 -15.50 10.56 14.17
N LEU A 47 -15.99 11.46 15.02
CA LEU A 47 -15.25 11.96 16.18
C LEU A 47 -15.40 10.96 17.33
N ILE A 48 -14.81 9.79 17.20
CA ILE A 48 -14.85 8.72 18.19
C ILE A 48 -13.44 8.25 18.50
N PHE A 49 -13.30 7.56 19.63
CA PHE A 49 -12.05 6.94 20.05
C PHE A 49 -12.31 5.45 20.36
N PRO A 50 -11.51 4.53 19.84
CA PRO A 50 -10.36 4.74 18.93
C PRO A 50 -10.77 5.31 17.58
N PRO A 51 -9.83 5.99 16.84
CA PRO A 51 -10.14 6.49 15.51
C PRO A 51 -10.62 5.36 14.59
N GLN A 52 -11.56 5.69 13.69
CA GLN A 52 -12.13 4.74 12.75
C GLN A 52 -12.03 5.29 11.34
N TYR A 53 -11.43 4.51 10.42
CA TYR A 53 -11.24 4.89 9.03
C TYR A 53 -11.81 3.82 8.11
N GLN A 54 -12.25 4.26 6.92
CA GLN A 54 -12.62 3.35 5.84
C GLN A 54 -11.35 2.96 5.10
N ALA A 55 -10.99 1.66 5.11
CA ALA A 55 -9.82 1.19 4.39
C ALA A 55 -10.08 1.17 2.88
N ILE A 56 -9.18 1.76 2.08
CA ILE A 56 -9.20 1.61 0.63
C ILE A 56 -8.36 0.41 0.20
N PHE A 57 -7.21 0.22 0.82
CA PHE A 57 -6.35 -0.96 0.63
C PHE A 57 -5.96 -1.51 1.98
N ILE A 58 -5.87 -2.83 2.10
CA ILE A 58 -5.29 -3.49 3.27
C ILE A 58 -4.56 -4.74 2.80
N GLY A 59 -3.36 -4.97 3.35
CA GLY A 59 -2.57 -6.11 2.96
C GLY A 59 -1.67 -6.63 4.06
N ARG A 60 -1.32 -7.90 3.96
CA ARG A 60 -0.35 -8.52 4.86
C ARG A 60 1.04 -7.94 4.58
N ARG A 61 1.73 -7.56 5.62
CA ARG A 61 3.08 -7.01 5.53
C ARG A 61 4.08 -7.98 6.14
N ASN A 62 5.14 -8.30 5.40
CA ASN A 62 6.28 -9.00 5.99
C ASN A 62 7.03 -8.04 6.91
N PRO A 63 7.56 -8.52 8.07
CA PRO A 63 8.23 -7.62 9.01
C PRO A 63 9.40 -6.84 8.43
N THR A 64 10.06 -7.37 7.39
CA THR A 64 11.23 -6.75 6.75
C THR A 64 10.87 -5.90 5.53
N GLU A 65 9.59 -5.74 5.24
CA GLU A 65 9.11 -5.08 4.02
C GLU A 65 8.14 -3.97 4.36
N THR A 66 8.14 -2.92 3.53
CA THR A 66 7.18 -1.82 3.63
C THR A 66 6.29 -1.85 2.40
N ILE A 67 5.02 -1.51 2.57
CA ILE A 67 4.07 -1.36 1.48
C ILE A 67 3.77 0.14 1.32
N TYR A 68 3.95 0.64 0.10
CA TYR A 68 3.62 2.03 -0.26
C TYR A 68 2.52 2.01 -1.33
N ALA A 69 1.56 2.92 -1.22
CA ALA A 69 0.50 3.06 -2.22
C ALA A 69 0.43 4.51 -2.69
N GLY A 70 0.44 4.73 -4.00
CA GLY A 70 0.37 6.08 -4.56
C GLY A 70 0.54 6.09 -6.06
N GLU A 71 0.40 7.28 -6.64
CA GLU A 71 0.64 7.50 -8.07
C GLU A 71 2.08 7.94 -8.27
N PHE A 72 2.64 7.57 -9.44
CA PHE A 72 4.01 7.88 -9.81
C PHE A 72 4.03 8.60 -11.16
N ASP A 73 5.01 9.48 -11.33
CA ASP A 73 5.21 10.22 -12.58
C ASP A 73 6.02 9.39 -13.59
N GLY A 74 6.34 9.99 -14.74
CA GLY A 74 7.07 9.31 -15.83
C GLY A 74 8.49 8.91 -15.47
N SER A 75 9.11 9.50 -14.45
CA SER A 75 10.41 9.09 -13.93
C SER A 75 10.31 8.13 -12.75
N LEU A 76 9.11 7.64 -12.47
CA LEU A 76 8.80 6.69 -11.38
C LEU A 76 9.10 7.26 -9.99
N GLU A 77 8.90 8.55 -9.85
CA GLU A 77 8.91 9.23 -8.56
C GLU A 77 7.46 9.43 -8.12
N SER A 78 7.17 9.13 -6.85
CA SER A 78 5.82 9.33 -6.32
C SER A 78 5.44 10.81 -6.36
N LEU A 79 4.16 11.10 -6.60
CA LEU A 79 3.70 12.48 -6.71
C LEU A 79 3.89 13.27 -5.42
N ASP A 80 3.91 12.59 -4.27
CA ASP A 80 4.17 13.21 -2.97
C ASP A 80 5.68 13.37 -2.67
N GLY A 81 6.56 12.96 -3.58
CA GLY A 81 8.00 13.06 -3.40
C GLY A 81 8.60 12.11 -2.38
N ALA A 82 7.86 11.09 -1.93
CA ALA A 82 8.30 10.22 -0.85
C ALA A 82 9.20 9.08 -1.30
N LEU A 83 9.11 8.66 -2.58
CA LEU A 83 9.79 7.45 -3.04
C LEU A 83 10.02 7.51 -4.55
N LYS A 84 11.17 6.99 -4.98
CA LYS A 84 11.48 6.78 -6.40
C LYS A 84 11.79 5.31 -6.64
N LEU A 85 11.26 4.76 -7.73
CA LEU A 85 11.41 3.35 -8.06
C LEU A 85 12.49 3.14 -9.12
N ASN A 86 13.35 2.14 -8.87
CA ASN A 86 14.27 1.61 -9.86
C ASN A 86 13.82 0.20 -10.20
N ILE A 87 13.26 0.01 -11.39
CA ILE A 87 12.74 -1.30 -11.78
C ILE A 87 13.92 -2.21 -12.13
N GLY A 88 14.04 -3.31 -11.39
CA GLY A 88 15.05 -4.32 -11.61
C GLY A 88 14.49 -5.58 -12.25
N ARG A 89 15.37 -6.50 -12.62
CA ARG A 89 14.97 -7.78 -13.23
C ARG A 89 14.15 -8.63 -12.28
N SER A 90 14.36 -8.47 -10.98
CA SER A 90 13.64 -9.22 -9.94
C SER A 90 12.32 -8.56 -9.54
N THR A 91 12.01 -7.39 -10.09
CA THR A 91 10.76 -6.70 -9.77
C THR A 91 9.61 -7.34 -10.54
N GLU A 92 8.66 -7.89 -9.80
CA GLU A 92 7.43 -8.43 -10.38
C GLU A 92 6.41 -7.31 -10.54
N ILE A 93 5.84 -7.15 -11.73
CA ILE A 93 4.82 -6.12 -12.02
C ILE A 93 3.56 -6.83 -12.50
N VAL A 94 2.49 -6.70 -11.73
CA VAL A 94 1.22 -7.38 -12.03
C VAL A 94 0.06 -6.42 -11.82
N THR A 95 -1.09 -6.76 -12.39
CA THR A 95 -2.35 -6.07 -12.13
C THR A 95 -2.96 -6.54 -10.82
N SER A 96 -4.02 -5.89 -10.36
CA SER A 96 -4.71 -6.25 -9.13
C SER A 96 -5.32 -7.66 -9.17
N ASN A 97 -5.55 -8.22 -10.34
CA ASN A 97 -6.03 -9.59 -10.49
C ASN A 97 -4.91 -10.59 -10.84
N GLY A 98 -3.65 -10.19 -10.65
CA GLY A 98 -2.50 -11.10 -10.76
C GLY A 98 -1.95 -11.29 -12.15
N GLN A 99 -2.41 -10.54 -13.16
CA GLN A 99 -1.95 -10.68 -14.53
C GLN A 99 -0.70 -9.81 -14.79
N PRO A 100 0.21 -10.25 -15.67
CA PRO A 100 1.37 -9.41 -16.02
C PRO A 100 0.94 -8.05 -16.56
N PHE A 101 1.71 -7.00 -16.22
CA PHE A 101 1.46 -5.65 -16.70
C PHE A 101 2.74 -5.14 -17.37
N ASP A 102 2.66 -4.82 -18.65
CA ASP A 102 3.81 -4.37 -19.45
C ASP A 102 3.62 -2.97 -20.04
N CYS A 103 2.56 -2.27 -19.66
CA CYS A 103 2.32 -0.89 -20.09
C CYS A 103 3.07 0.10 -19.18
N SER A 104 2.94 1.41 -19.50
CA SER A 104 3.55 2.46 -18.69
C SER A 104 2.95 2.51 -17.27
N LEU A 105 3.81 2.67 -16.29
CA LEU A 105 3.39 2.84 -14.90
C LEU A 105 3.03 4.28 -14.57
N GLU A 106 3.33 5.22 -15.47
CA GLU A 106 3.04 6.64 -15.27
C GLU A 106 1.55 6.87 -15.10
N GLY A 107 1.18 7.64 -14.07
CA GLY A 107 -0.20 8.00 -13.82
C GLY A 107 -1.07 6.90 -13.24
N GLN A 108 -0.51 5.72 -13.00
CA GLN A 108 -1.24 4.61 -12.41
C GLN A 108 -1.11 4.63 -10.89
N MET A 109 -2.16 4.17 -10.20
CA MET A 109 -2.08 3.90 -8.78
C MET A 109 -1.31 2.59 -8.57
N LEU A 110 -0.21 2.65 -7.84
CA LEU A 110 0.67 1.51 -7.61
C LEU A 110 0.71 1.14 -6.14
N ILE A 111 0.72 -0.17 -5.88
CA ILE A 111 1.03 -0.71 -4.55
C ILE A 111 2.41 -1.34 -4.65
N VAL A 112 3.36 -0.84 -3.86
CA VAL A 112 4.78 -1.17 -3.98
C VAL A 112 5.27 -1.85 -2.72
N TYR A 113 5.90 -3.02 -2.90
CA TYR A 113 6.53 -3.78 -1.82
C TYR A 113 8.04 -3.59 -1.91
N TYR A 114 8.62 -2.95 -0.89
CA TYR A 114 10.06 -2.72 -0.88
C TYR A 114 10.63 -2.90 0.52
N SER A 115 11.95 -3.10 0.61
CA SER A 115 12.64 -3.24 1.90
C SER A 115 13.72 -2.19 2.09
N ALA A 116 14.68 -2.08 1.18
CA ALA A 116 15.80 -1.17 1.33
C ALA A 116 15.62 0.08 0.47
N THR A 117 16.06 1.22 0.99
CA THR A 117 16.08 2.48 0.25
C THR A 117 17.46 3.12 0.36
N THR A 118 17.77 3.95 -0.64
CA THR A 118 18.95 4.82 -0.56
C THR A 118 18.66 5.97 0.42
N ARG A 119 19.73 6.71 0.79
CA ARG A 119 19.60 7.89 1.67
C ARG A 119 19.46 9.18 0.87
N SER A 120 19.11 9.08 -0.40
CA SER A 120 18.89 10.25 -1.26
C SER A 120 17.53 10.90 -0.97
N ILE A 121 17.26 12.04 -1.60
CA ILE A 121 15.99 12.76 -1.53
C ILE A 121 15.48 12.94 -2.96
N PRO A 122 14.40 12.24 -3.37
CA PRO A 122 13.67 11.23 -2.60
C PRO A 122 14.47 9.94 -2.44
N PRO A 123 14.17 9.12 -1.42
CA PRO A 123 14.77 7.79 -1.30
C PRO A 123 14.43 6.94 -2.52
N GLN A 124 15.38 6.11 -2.95
CA GLN A 124 15.21 5.23 -4.12
C GLN A 124 15.21 3.78 -3.67
N THR A 125 14.41 2.95 -4.31
CA THR A 125 14.33 1.52 -4.01
C THR A 125 14.14 0.71 -5.28
N THR A 126 14.63 -0.54 -5.25
CA THR A 126 14.30 -1.56 -6.24
C THR A 126 13.26 -2.48 -5.60
N PRO A 127 11.97 -2.32 -5.92
CA PRO A 127 10.93 -3.07 -5.23
C PRO A 127 10.93 -4.53 -5.66
N ARG A 128 10.45 -5.40 -4.75
CA ARG A 128 10.23 -6.80 -5.05
C ARG A 128 9.00 -6.99 -5.95
N LYS A 129 7.95 -6.21 -5.69
CA LYS A 129 6.67 -6.37 -6.37
C LYS A 129 5.94 -5.04 -6.49
N ILE A 130 5.32 -4.83 -7.64
CA ILE A 130 4.43 -3.69 -7.90
C ILE A 130 3.10 -4.24 -8.36
N ILE A 131 2.02 -3.80 -7.72
CA ILE A 131 0.65 -4.11 -8.13
C ILE A 131 0.05 -2.84 -8.73
N VAL A 132 -0.41 -2.93 -9.97
CA VAL A 132 -1.04 -1.82 -10.66
C VAL A 132 -2.55 -1.90 -10.44
N ILE A 133 -3.11 -0.84 -9.87
CA ILE A 133 -4.56 -0.74 -9.64
C ILE A 133 -5.17 -0.01 -10.84
N CYS A 134 -5.97 -0.73 -11.59
CA CYS A 134 -6.63 -0.21 -12.76
C CYS A 134 -8.05 0.25 -12.46
#